data_f17f9c550e79147a7f04d253284911ec
#
_entry.id   f17f9c550e79147a7f04d253284911ec
#
_cell.length_a   1.000
_cell.length_b   1.000
_cell.length_c   1.000
_cell.angle_alpha   90.00
_cell.angle_beta   90.00
_cell.angle_gamma   90.00
#
_symmetry.space_group_name_H-M   'P 1'
#
loop_
_entity.id
_entity.type
_entity.pdbx_description
1 polymer ?
#
loop_
_entity_poly.entity_id
_entity_poly.type
_entity_poly.pdbx_seq_one_letter_code
_entity_poly.pdbx_strand_id
1 'polypeptide(L)'
;MRVDIQDVLFWMDAIRNSDDKYRTLESFWKGQVNSKVWLADALHVNYIDDDARIVIYGGWNGVLASILFNSNLSIEHITSVDIDVNCQETAFTVNKRYEIEGKFSAVTADMCEYTEPADIVINTSCEHVTQEQYEQWLNNQPDNALFVIQSNNYFKLDEHIRCATDLDDFICMSKIKPLWQGKFETPKYTRYMIIGKKSVSI
;
A
#
# COMPACT_ATOMS: atom_id res chain seq x y z
N MET A 1 -16.11 -7.30 1.80
CA MET A 1 -15.97 -6.06 0.97
C MET A 1 -17.14 -5.94 0.00
N ARG A 2 -17.68 -4.75 -0.17
CA ARG A 2 -18.74 -4.44 -1.15
C ARG A 2 -18.34 -3.17 -1.89
N VAL A 3 -18.08 -3.27 -3.19
CA VAL A 3 -17.69 -2.13 -4.04
C VAL A 3 -18.92 -1.35 -4.47
N ASP A 4 -18.89 -0.01 -4.31
CA ASP A 4 -19.91 0.89 -4.81
C ASP A 4 -19.80 0.99 -6.34
N ILE A 5 -20.94 1.04 -7.05
CA ILE A 5 -20.97 1.15 -8.51
C ILE A 5 -20.31 2.46 -8.98
N GLN A 6 -20.41 3.54 -8.20
CA GLN A 6 -19.77 4.82 -8.55
C GLN A 6 -18.25 4.69 -8.57
N ASP A 7 -17.66 3.93 -7.65
CA ASP A 7 -16.23 3.69 -7.64
C ASP A 7 -15.79 2.91 -8.90
N VAL A 8 -16.60 1.91 -9.33
CA VAL A 8 -16.33 1.19 -10.58
C VAL A 8 -16.35 2.13 -11.79
N LEU A 9 -17.27 3.08 -11.85
CA LEU A 9 -17.33 4.07 -12.93
C LEU A 9 -16.09 4.98 -12.92
N PHE A 10 -15.64 5.45 -11.76
CA PHE A 10 -14.40 6.23 -11.63
C PHE A 10 -13.16 5.41 -12.02
N TRP A 11 -13.11 4.12 -11.71
CA TRP A 11 -12.03 3.24 -12.17
C TRP A 11 -11.98 3.13 -13.70
N MET A 12 -13.15 2.98 -14.33
CA MET A 12 -13.25 2.95 -15.81
C MET A 12 -12.83 4.30 -16.42
N ASP A 13 -13.23 5.42 -15.82
CA ASP A 13 -12.84 6.75 -16.26
C ASP A 13 -11.33 6.97 -16.10
N ALA A 14 -10.73 6.52 -14.99
CA ALA A 14 -9.29 6.58 -14.78
C ALA A 14 -8.52 5.83 -15.88
N ILE A 15 -8.93 4.59 -16.21
CA ILE A 15 -8.32 3.81 -17.29
C ILE A 15 -8.52 4.50 -18.65
N ARG A 16 -9.73 5.00 -18.93
CA ARG A 16 -10.08 5.61 -20.21
C ARG A 16 -9.33 6.91 -20.49
N ASN A 17 -9.13 7.72 -19.47
CA ASN A 17 -8.58 9.07 -19.56
C ASN A 17 -7.08 9.16 -19.27
N SER A 18 -6.48 8.09 -18.73
CA SER A 18 -5.03 8.02 -18.49
C SER A 18 -4.22 8.16 -19.79
N ASP A 19 -3.10 8.85 -19.73
CA ASP A 19 -2.12 8.94 -20.82
C ASP A 19 -1.48 7.58 -21.10
N ASP A 20 -1.22 6.76 -20.05
CA ASP A 20 -0.79 5.38 -20.18
C ASP A 20 -1.89 4.41 -19.70
N LYS A 21 -2.85 4.13 -20.60
CA LYS A 21 -4.00 3.25 -20.31
C LYS A 21 -3.58 1.83 -19.95
N TYR A 22 -2.51 1.33 -20.56
CA TYR A 22 -2.03 -0.01 -20.28
C TYR A 22 -1.47 -0.12 -18.86
N ARG A 23 -0.60 0.81 -18.48
CA ARG A 23 -0.04 0.87 -17.12
C ARG A 23 -1.13 1.06 -16.06
N THR A 24 -2.14 1.90 -16.37
CA THR A 24 -3.29 2.09 -15.47
C THR A 24 -4.10 0.80 -15.34
N LEU A 25 -4.35 0.09 -16.45
CA LEU A 25 -5.04 -1.19 -16.44
C LEU A 25 -4.28 -2.25 -15.61
N GLU A 26 -2.94 -2.28 -15.68
CA GLU A 26 -2.09 -3.18 -14.90
C GLU A 26 -2.29 -3.00 -13.38
N SER A 27 -2.61 -1.78 -12.91
CA SER A 27 -2.89 -1.54 -11.50
C SER A 27 -4.17 -2.25 -10.99
N PHE A 28 -5.08 -2.59 -11.92
CA PHE A 28 -6.29 -3.39 -11.67
C PHE A 28 -6.14 -4.87 -12.02
N TRP A 29 -4.93 -5.32 -12.38
CA TRP A 29 -4.70 -6.72 -12.71
C TRP A 29 -5.04 -7.64 -11.53
N LYS A 30 -5.56 -8.83 -11.83
CA LYS A 30 -6.05 -9.79 -10.83
C LYS A 30 -5.05 -10.02 -9.67
N GLY A 31 -3.75 -10.15 -9.97
CA GLY A 31 -2.73 -10.37 -8.95
C GLY A 31 -2.56 -9.16 -8.03
N GLN A 32 -2.61 -7.95 -8.58
CA GLN A 32 -2.55 -6.70 -7.82
C GLN A 32 -3.79 -6.54 -6.94
N VAL A 33 -4.98 -6.69 -7.50
CA VAL A 33 -6.25 -6.56 -6.75
C VAL A 33 -6.35 -7.61 -5.65
N ASN A 34 -6.07 -8.89 -5.93
CA ASN A 34 -6.14 -9.95 -4.93
C ASN A 34 -5.18 -9.71 -3.74
N SER A 35 -3.96 -9.24 -4.02
CA SER A 35 -3.00 -8.89 -2.97
C SER A 35 -3.50 -7.75 -2.07
N LYS A 36 -4.14 -6.73 -2.67
CA LYS A 36 -4.70 -5.58 -1.96
C LYS A 36 -5.95 -5.96 -1.14
N VAL A 37 -6.81 -6.82 -1.68
CA VAL A 37 -7.95 -7.38 -0.94
C VAL A 37 -7.48 -8.22 0.25
N TRP A 38 -6.47 -9.08 0.05
CA TRP A 38 -5.87 -9.85 1.13
C TRP A 38 -5.29 -8.96 2.24
N LEU A 39 -4.66 -7.82 1.88
CA LEU A 39 -4.20 -6.83 2.84
C LEU A 39 -5.36 -6.22 3.62
N ALA A 40 -6.41 -5.78 2.92
CA ALA A 40 -7.58 -5.16 3.55
C ALA A 40 -8.29 -6.12 4.53
N ASP A 41 -8.43 -7.40 4.15
CA ASP A 41 -9.03 -8.42 5.00
C ASP A 41 -8.17 -8.71 6.24
N ALA A 42 -6.84 -8.83 6.07
CA ALA A 42 -5.91 -9.03 7.19
C ALA A 42 -5.89 -7.83 8.14
N LEU A 43 -5.91 -6.61 7.59
CA LEU A 43 -5.93 -5.39 8.38
C LEU A 43 -7.23 -5.28 9.18
N HIS A 44 -8.39 -5.55 8.56
CA HIS A 44 -9.68 -5.53 9.24
C HIS A 44 -9.75 -6.46 10.47
N VAL A 45 -9.08 -7.60 10.42
CA VAL A 45 -9.03 -8.56 11.55
C VAL A 45 -8.08 -8.10 12.65
N ASN A 46 -7.02 -7.35 12.31
CA ASN A 46 -5.93 -7.01 13.22
C ASN A 46 -5.94 -5.55 13.69
N TYR A 47 -6.87 -4.72 13.17
CA TYR A 47 -7.05 -3.33 13.57
C TYR A 47 -8.52 -3.08 13.91
N ILE A 48 -8.78 -2.61 15.13
CA ILE A 48 -10.13 -2.50 15.71
C ILE A 48 -10.54 -1.04 15.95
N ASP A 49 -9.59 -0.10 15.90
CA ASP A 49 -9.87 1.31 16.17
C ASP A 49 -10.70 1.95 15.04
N ASP A 50 -11.53 2.91 15.41
CA ASP A 50 -12.37 3.65 14.47
C ASP A 50 -11.61 4.87 13.90
N ASP A 51 -12.02 5.30 12.70
CA ASP A 51 -11.59 6.54 12.04
C ASP A 51 -10.06 6.65 11.84
N ALA A 52 -9.45 5.61 11.27
CA ALA A 52 -8.03 5.54 11.02
C ALA A 52 -7.54 6.58 9.99
N ARG A 53 -6.41 7.24 10.28
CA ARG A 53 -5.60 8.00 9.32
C ARG A 53 -4.53 7.08 8.75
N ILE A 54 -4.52 6.89 7.45
CA ILE A 54 -3.67 5.93 6.75
C ILE A 54 -2.75 6.66 5.77
N VAL A 55 -1.47 6.31 5.78
CA VAL A 55 -0.52 6.73 4.73
C VAL A 55 -0.08 5.49 3.96
N ILE A 56 -0.19 5.54 2.62
CA ILE A 56 0.23 4.47 1.71
C ILE A 56 1.44 4.97 0.92
N TYR A 57 2.58 4.32 1.06
CA TYR A 57 3.79 4.57 0.28
C TYR A 57 3.91 3.60 -0.88
N GLY A 58 4.35 4.10 -2.04
CA GLY A 58 4.27 3.37 -3.30
C GLY A 58 2.81 3.13 -3.71
N GLY A 59 1.97 4.16 -3.55
CA GLY A 59 0.53 4.07 -3.73
C GLY A 59 0.08 3.92 -5.18
N TRP A 60 1.00 4.18 -6.13
CA TRP A 60 0.77 4.06 -7.56
C TRP A 60 -0.53 4.78 -7.97
N ASN A 61 -1.40 4.13 -8.74
CA ASN A 61 -2.69 4.68 -9.21
C ASN A 61 -3.79 4.69 -8.15
N GLY A 62 -3.48 4.58 -6.85
CA GLY A 62 -4.45 4.71 -5.75
C GLY A 62 -5.43 3.55 -5.58
N VAL A 63 -5.23 2.42 -6.27
CA VAL A 63 -6.17 1.27 -6.22
C VAL A 63 -6.27 0.66 -4.83
N LEU A 64 -5.17 0.63 -4.05
CA LEU A 64 -5.22 0.13 -2.67
C LEU A 64 -6.10 1.01 -1.79
N ALA A 65 -5.99 2.33 -1.90
CA ALA A 65 -6.84 3.27 -1.15
C ALA A 65 -8.32 3.02 -1.44
N SER A 66 -8.69 2.89 -2.73
CA SER A 66 -10.07 2.59 -3.13
C SER A 66 -10.58 1.26 -2.58
N ILE A 67 -9.74 0.21 -2.53
CA ILE A 67 -10.09 -1.08 -1.93
C ILE A 67 -10.30 -0.94 -0.41
N LEU A 68 -9.44 -0.18 0.29
CA LEU A 68 -9.57 0.05 1.72
C LEU A 68 -10.86 0.81 2.07
N PHE A 69 -11.22 1.85 1.32
CA PHE A 69 -12.49 2.56 1.49
C PHE A 69 -13.72 1.68 1.24
N ASN A 70 -13.62 0.67 0.36
CA ASN A 70 -14.67 -0.30 0.10
C ASN A 70 -14.62 -1.53 1.02
N SER A 71 -13.71 -1.54 1.99
CA SER A 71 -13.62 -2.59 3.02
C SER A 71 -14.54 -2.28 4.21
N ASN A 72 -14.43 -3.06 5.29
CA ASN A 72 -15.16 -2.83 6.53
C ASN A 72 -14.35 -1.99 7.56
N LEU A 73 -13.27 -1.34 7.12
CA LEU A 73 -12.48 -0.44 7.97
C LEU A 73 -13.19 0.91 8.11
N SER A 74 -13.16 1.49 9.30
CA SER A 74 -13.53 2.89 9.51
C SER A 74 -12.32 3.76 9.22
N ILE A 75 -12.43 4.64 8.23
CA ILE A 75 -11.30 5.42 7.72
C ILE A 75 -11.66 6.90 7.71
N GLU A 76 -10.88 7.69 8.45
CA GLU A 76 -10.97 9.14 8.45
C GLU A 76 -10.35 9.70 7.16
N HIS A 77 -9.10 9.30 6.87
CA HIS A 77 -8.37 9.82 5.71
C HIS A 77 -7.32 8.84 5.21
N ILE A 78 -7.11 8.80 3.88
CA ILE A 78 -5.98 8.13 3.26
C ILE A 78 -5.16 9.13 2.46
N THR A 79 -3.86 9.21 2.74
CA THR A 79 -2.86 9.85 1.87
C THR A 79 -2.10 8.78 1.09
N SER A 80 -2.15 8.86 -0.24
CA SER A 80 -1.41 7.97 -1.16
C SER A 80 -0.18 8.70 -1.68
N VAL A 81 1.02 8.21 -1.35
CA VAL A 81 2.31 8.82 -1.71
C VAL A 81 2.99 7.96 -2.76
N ASP A 82 3.40 8.57 -3.86
CA ASP A 82 4.21 7.92 -4.89
C ASP A 82 5.24 8.91 -5.45
N ILE A 83 6.41 8.41 -5.85
CA ILE A 83 7.46 9.25 -6.44
C ILE A 83 7.15 9.64 -7.89
N ASP A 84 6.31 8.87 -8.57
CA ASP A 84 5.94 9.10 -9.96
C ASP A 84 4.79 10.08 -10.08
N VAL A 85 5.09 11.29 -10.54
CA VAL A 85 4.11 12.37 -10.77
C VAL A 85 2.95 11.95 -11.69
N ASN A 86 3.18 11.00 -12.61
CA ASN A 86 2.14 10.53 -13.53
C ASN A 86 1.06 9.69 -12.86
N CYS A 87 1.29 9.23 -11.63
CA CYS A 87 0.32 8.46 -10.88
C CYS A 87 -0.73 9.33 -10.17
N GLN A 88 -0.39 10.59 -9.86
CA GLN A 88 -1.18 11.43 -8.96
C GLN A 88 -2.60 11.71 -9.49
N GLU A 89 -2.71 12.15 -10.75
CA GLU A 89 -4.03 12.46 -11.36
C GLU A 89 -4.89 11.20 -11.48
N THR A 90 -4.27 10.08 -11.88
CA THR A 90 -4.96 8.79 -11.94
C THR A 90 -5.45 8.36 -10.56
N ALA A 91 -4.64 8.52 -9.51
CA ALA A 91 -5.02 8.19 -8.14
C ALA A 91 -6.20 9.04 -7.64
N PHE A 92 -6.24 10.34 -7.97
CA PHE A 92 -7.40 11.19 -7.68
C PHE A 92 -8.65 10.73 -8.44
N THR A 93 -8.53 10.36 -9.72
CA THR A 93 -9.67 9.88 -10.50
C THR A 93 -10.21 8.55 -9.95
N VAL A 94 -9.33 7.60 -9.60
CA VAL A 94 -9.71 6.31 -8.99
C VAL A 94 -10.45 6.51 -7.67
N ASN A 95 -10.06 7.52 -6.88
CA ASN A 95 -10.61 7.80 -5.55
C ASN A 95 -11.49 9.06 -5.53
N LYS A 96 -12.05 9.45 -6.67
CA LYS A 96 -12.77 10.74 -6.85
C LYS A 96 -13.86 11.00 -5.82
N ARG A 97 -14.63 9.98 -5.47
CA ARG A 97 -15.67 10.07 -4.44
C ARG A 97 -15.09 10.50 -3.10
N TYR A 98 -14.02 9.86 -2.67
CA TYR A 98 -13.38 10.09 -1.37
C TYR A 98 -12.58 11.41 -1.34
N GLU A 99 -12.05 11.84 -2.49
CA GLU A 99 -11.47 13.18 -2.65
C GLU A 99 -12.53 14.27 -2.41
N ILE A 100 -13.72 14.14 -3.03
CA ILE A 100 -14.83 15.09 -2.84
C ILE A 100 -15.31 15.11 -1.39
N GLU A 101 -15.30 13.98 -0.70
CA GLU A 101 -15.62 13.86 0.73
C GLU A 101 -14.51 14.40 1.65
N GLY A 102 -13.35 14.81 1.12
CA GLY A 102 -12.20 15.26 1.90
C GLY A 102 -11.44 14.13 2.62
N LYS A 103 -11.64 12.88 2.19
CA LYS A 103 -11.07 11.69 2.81
C LYS A 103 -9.86 11.12 2.09
N PHE A 104 -9.54 11.63 0.90
CA PHE A 104 -8.42 11.13 0.10
C PHE A 104 -7.53 12.26 -0.39
N SER A 105 -6.22 12.02 -0.33
CA SER A 105 -5.18 12.84 -0.93
C SER A 105 -4.17 11.98 -1.69
N ALA A 106 -3.65 12.50 -2.80
CA ALA A 106 -2.53 11.91 -3.52
C ALA A 106 -1.37 12.90 -3.54
N VAL A 107 -0.18 12.46 -3.19
CA VAL A 107 1.02 13.29 -3.04
C VAL A 107 2.15 12.70 -3.87
N THR A 108 2.78 13.53 -4.71
CA THR A 108 4.03 13.15 -5.40
C THR A 108 5.21 13.51 -4.51
N ALA A 109 5.86 12.51 -3.93
CA ALA A 109 7.03 12.71 -3.07
C ALA A 109 7.88 11.44 -2.96
N ASP A 110 9.16 11.62 -2.63
CA ASP A 110 10.04 10.52 -2.23
C ASP A 110 9.60 10.03 -0.83
N MET A 111 9.39 8.72 -0.70
CA MET A 111 9.02 8.09 0.57
C MET A 111 10.05 8.32 1.67
N CYS A 112 11.33 8.47 1.33
CA CYS A 112 12.40 8.73 2.29
C CYS A 112 12.37 10.15 2.87
N GLU A 113 11.68 11.08 2.21
CA GLU A 113 11.61 12.50 2.61
C GLU A 113 10.23 12.91 3.13
N TYR A 114 9.18 12.15 2.79
CA TYR A 114 7.81 12.46 3.17
C TYR A 114 7.39 11.71 4.44
N THR A 115 6.79 12.42 5.37
CA THR A 115 6.14 11.86 6.56
C THR A 115 4.97 12.73 7.00
N GLU A 116 3.95 12.12 7.58
CA GLU A 116 2.85 12.79 8.25
C GLU A 116 2.32 11.94 9.42
N PRO A 117 1.57 12.53 10.37
CA PRO A 117 0.92 11.76 11.43
C PRO A 117 -0.06 10.73 10.84
N ALA A 118 0.07 9.48 11.26
CA ALA A 118 -0.78 8.39 10.80
C ALA A 118 -0.94 7.32 11.90
N ASP A 119 -2.12 6.69 11.93
CA ASP A 119 -2.39 5.53 12.78
C ASP A 119 -1.88 4.25 12.10
N ILE A 120 -1.97 4.20 10.76
CA ILE A 120 -1.52 3.07 9.95
C ILE A 120 -0.62 3.57 8.82
N VAL A 121 0.55 2.96 8.72
CA VAL A 121 1.53 3.20 7.64
C VAL A 121 1.64 1.94 6.78
N ILE A 122 1.33 2.07 5.49
CA ILE A 122 1.32 0.96 4.54
C ILE A 122 2.43 1.14 3.50
N ASN A 123 3.21 0.09 3.25
CA ASN A 123 4.14 0.03 2.13
C ASN A 123 4.06 -1.35 1.46
N THR A 124 3.50 -1.39 0.25
CA THR A 124 3.34 -2.62 -0.54
C THR A 124 4.38 -2.76 -1.64
N SER A 125 5.40 -1.90 -1.64
CA SER A 125 6.45 -1.77 -2.66
C SER A 125 7.86 -1.90 -2.06
N CYS A 126 7.99 -2.66 -0.95
CA CYS A 126 9.27 -2.79 -0.23
C CYS A 126 10.37 -3.44 -1.08
N GLU A 127 10.03 -4.19 -2.12
CA GLU A 127 10.96 -4.82 -3.04
C GLU A 127 11.65 -3.85 -4.00
N HIS A 128 11.14 -2.63 -4.17
CA HIS A 128 11.64 -1.64 -5.13
C HIS A 128 12.67 -0.65 -4.55
N VAL A 129 13.00 -0.74 -3.27
CA VAL A 129 13.94 0.15 -2.60
C VAL A 129 15.10 -0.64 -2.00
N THR A 130 16.26 0.00 -1.81
CA THR A 130 17.39 -0.65 -1.11
C THR A 130 17.06 -0.83 0.37
N GLN A 131 17.84 -1.67 1.07
CA GLN A 131 17.70 -1.84 2.53
C GLN A 131 17.92 -0.51 3.27
N GLU A 132 18.90 0.28 2.84
CA GLU A 132 19.20 1.59 3.42
C GLU A 132 18.04 2.59 3.24
N GLN A 133 17.47 2.68 2.05
CA GLN A 133 16.30 3.51 1.77
C GLN A 133 15.10 3.07 2.59
N TYR A 134 14.86 1.75 2.70
CA TYR A 134 13.79 1.20 3.53
C TYR A 134 13.98 1.58 5.01
N GLU A 135 15.18 1.45 5.56
CA GLU A 135 15.48 1.80 6.95
C GLU A 135 15.37 3.31 7.19
N GLN A 136 15.81 4.13 6.25
CA GLN A 136 15.60 5.59 6.28
C GLN A 136 14.12 5.93 6.30
N TRP A 137 13.33 5.35 5.37
CA TRP A 137 11.89 5.51 5.35
C TRP A 137 11.26 5.11 6.67
N LEU A 138 11.56 3.92 7.18
CA LEU A 138 11.00 3.40 8.42
C LEU A 138 11.32 4.30 9.61
N ASN A 139 12.56 4.78 9.73
CA ASN A 139 12.99 5.66 10.83
C ASN A 139 12.24 6.99 10.84
N ASN A 140 11.87 7.51 9.67
CA ASN A 140 11.12 8.76 9.55
C ASN A 140 9.64 8.62 9.88
N GLN A 141 9.07 7.41 9.93
CA GLN A 141 7.64 7.21 10.21
C GLN A 141 7.30 7.37 11.70
N PRO A 142 6.03 7.65 12.06
CA PRO A 142 5.59 7.73 13.47
C PRO A 142 5.85 6.42 14.24
N ASP A 143 6.41 6.51 15.44
CA ASP A 143 6.78 5.33 16.23
C ASP A 143 5.58 4.52 16.75
N ASN A 144 4.44 5.19 16.95
CA ASN A 144 3.21 4.57 17.45
C ASN A 144 2.32 4.01 16.35
N ALA A 145 2.63 4.25 15.07
CA ALA A 145 1.83 3.75 13.95
C ALA A 145 1.82 2.22 13.89
N LEU A 146 0.74 1.65 13.35
CA LEU A 146 0.70 0.26 12.89
C LEU A 146 1.26 0.19 11.47
N PHE A 147 2.24 -0.66 11.26
CA PHE A 147 2.86 -0.86 9.96
C PHE A 147 2.23 -2.07 9.25
N VAL A 148 1.89 -1.89 7.98
CA VAL A 148 1.48 -2.96 7.08
C VAL A 148 2.44 -2.96 5.89
N ILE A 149 3.31 -3.95 5.83
CA ILE A 149 4.35 -4.00 4.80
C ILE A 149 4.25 -5.28 4.00
N GLN A 150 4.51 -5.17 2.69
CA GLN A 150 4.58 -6.32 1.80
C GLN A 150 5.88 -6.35 1.02
N SER A 151 6.33 -7.57 0.70
CA SER A 151 7.36 -7.88 -0.27
C SER A 151 7.07 -9.23 -0.91
N ASN A 152 7.97 -9.74 -1.74
CA ASN A 152 7.80 -11.01 -2.45
C ASN A 152 9.15 -11.69 -2.71
N ASN A 153 9.10 -12.91 -3.29
CA ASN A 153 10.30 -13.65 -3.75
C ASN A 153 10.44 -13.65 -5.28
N TYR A 154 9.95 -12.63 -5.97
CA TYR A 154 10.04 -12.55 -7.43
C TYR A 154 11.31 -11.83 -7.89
N PHE A 155 12.44 -12.53 -7.86
CA PHE A 155 13.77 -12.01 -8.20
C PHE A 155 14.02 -11.82 -9.70
N LYS A 156 13.00 -11.98 -10.57
CA LYS A 156 13.18 -11.96 -12.03
C LYS A 156 13.04 -10.58 -12.66
N LEU A 157 12.67 -9.57 -11.88
CA LEU A 157 12.54 -8.20 -12.34
C LEU A 157 13.73 -7.39 -11.82
N ASP A 158 14.36 -6.63 -12.70
CA ASP A 158 15.55 -5.83 -12.36
C ASP A 158 15.25 -4.75 -11.31
N GLU A 159 14.01 -4.23 -11.31
CA GLU A 159 13.54 -3.26 -10.32
C GLU A 159 13.22 -3.88 -8.94
N HIS A 160 13.22 -5.21 -8.81
CA HIS A 160 13.02 -5.92 -7.56
C HIS A 160 14.35 -6.14 -6.83
N ILE A 161 14.88 -5.10 -6.24
CA ILE A 161 16.23 -5.08 -5.63
C ILE A 161 16.27 -5.54 -4.17
N ARG A 162 15.11 -5.64 -3.50
CA ARG A 162 14.97 -6.04 -2.10
C ARG A 162 13.87 -7.08 -1.91
N CYS A 163 13.91 -8.13 -2.71
CA CYS A 163 13.08 -9.31 -2.49
C CYS A 163 13.54 -10.08 -1.25
N ALA A 164 12.61 -10.82 -0.62
CA ALA A 164 12.89 -11.77 0.45
C ALA A 164 12.78 -13.21 -0.06
N THR A 165 13.64 -14.10 0.42
CA THR A 165 13.62 -15.52 0.03
C THR A 165 12.42 -16.25 0.61
N ASP A 166 12.05 -15.90 1.83
CA ASP A 166 10.90 -16.45 2.55
C ASP A 166 10.35 -15.42 3.57
N LEU A 167 9.37 -15.82 4.36
CA LEU A 167 8.74 -14.95 5.35
C LEU A 167 9.67 -14.58 6.51
N ASP A 168 10.51 -15.53 6.95
CA ASP A 168 11.43 -15.29 8.08
C ASP A 168 12.54 -14.30 7.66
N ASP A 169 13.03 -14.43 6.43
CA ASP A 169 13.95 -13.46 5.83
C ASP A 169 13.30 -12.08 5.73
N PHE A 170 12.04 -12.00 5.27
CA PHE A 170 11.30 -10.72 5.21
C PHE A 170 11.12 -10.08 6.59
N ILE A 171 10.81 -10.86 7.61
CA ILE A 171 10.70 -10.37 9.00
C ILE A 171 12.04 -9.79 9.47
N CYS A 172 13.13 -10.49 9.23
CA CYS A 172 14.47 -10.04 9.59
C CYS A 172 14.83 -8.71 8.91
N MET A 173 14.60 -8.60 7.58
CA MET A 173 14.86 -7.41 6.79
C MET A 173 13.96 -6.23 7.17
N SER A 174 12.76 -6.48 7.66
CA SER A 174 11.73 -5.47 7.87
C SER A 174 11.95 -4.57 9.07
N LYS A 175 12.68 -5.03 10.09
CA LYS A 175 12.83 -4.34 11.39
C LYS A 175 11.46 -4.04 12.08
N ILE A 176 10.43 -4.77 11.71
CA ILE A 176 9.09 -4.71 12.31
C ILE A 176 8.91 -5.91 13.23
N LYS A 177 8.41 -5.66 14.46
CA LYS A 177 7.96 -6.71 15.36
C LYS A 177 6.56 -7.15 14.93
N PRO A 178 6.39 -8.37 14.37
CA PRO A 178 5.08 -8.81 13.89
C PRO A 178 4.06 -8.96 15.02
N LEU A 179 2.86 -8.46 14.79
CA LEU A 179 1.63 -8.80 15.50
C LEU A 179 0.85 -9.84 14.70
N TRP A 180 0.93 -9.75 13.37
CA TRP A 180 0.41 -10.72 12.43
C TRP A 180 1.35 -10.83 11.22
N GLN A 181 1.38 -12.00 10.60
CA GLN A 181 2.16 -12.24 9.40
C GLN A 181 1.50 -13.30 8.52
N GLY A 182 1.74 -13.23 7.21
CA GLY A 182 1.12 -14.17 6.28
C GLY A 182 1.84 -14.28 4.95
N LYS A 183 1.43 -15.31 4.18
CA LYS A 183 1.89 -15.59 2.83
C LYS A 183 0.69 -15.64 1.90
N PHE A 184 0.87 -15.11 0.69
CA PHE A 184 -0.10 -15.18 -0.39
C PHE A 184 0.56 -15.81 -1.61
N GLU A 185 0.16 -17.05 -1.90
CA GLU A 185 0.72 -17.83 -3.01
C GLU A 185 0.10 -17.38 -4.34
N THR A 186 0.96 -17.09 -5.32
CA THR A 186 0.57 -16.86 -6.70
C THR A 186 1.20 -17.95 -7.59
N PRO A 187 0.75 -18.13 -8.83
CA PRO A 187 1.37 -19.08 -9.75
C PRO A 187 2.84 -18.80 -10.07
N LYS A 188 3.34 -17.59 -9.82
CA LYS A 188 4.70 -17.16 -10.21
C LYS A 188 5.62 -16.88 -9.03
N TYR A 189 5.08 -16.45 -7.90
CA TYR A 189 5.83 -16.03 -6.72
C TYR A 189 4.94 -16.07 -5.47
N THR A 190 5.57 -16.01 -4.32
CA THR A 190 4.90 -15.84 -3.03
C THR A 190 5.05 -14.39 -2.58
N ARG A 191 3.95 -13.76 -2.16
CA ARG A 191 3.95 -12.45 -1.51
C ARG A 191 3.90 -12.64 0.01
N TYR A 192 4.70 -11.88 0.72
CA TYR A 192 4.77 -11.86 2.17
C TYR A 192 4.13 -10.59 2.70
N MET A 193 3.51 -10.66 3.87
CA MET A 193 2.96 -9.50 4.55
C MET A 193 3.19 -9.59 6.05
N ILE A 194 3.53 -8.44 6.64
CA ILE A 194 3.67 -8.26 8.08
C ILE A 194 2.78 -7.09 8.50
N ILE A 195 2.02 -7.29 9.58
CA ILE A 195 1.34 -6.23 10.32
C ILE A 195 1.99 -6.17 11.69
N GLY A 196 2.49 -5.01 12.10
CA GLY A 196 3.25 -4.92 13.36
C GLY A 196 3.65 -3.50 13.75
N LYS A 197 4.54 -3.40 14.73
CA LYS A 197 5.11 -2.16 15.23
C LYS A 197 6.61 -2.11 14.95
N LYS A 198 7.20 -0.92 14.89
CA LYS A 198 8.66 -0.80 14.84
C LYS A 198 9.30 -1.63 15.94
N SER A 199 10.38 -2.33 15.62
CA SER A 199 11.22 -2.92 16.64
C SER A 199 11.89 -1.79 17.41
N VAL A 200 11.63 -1.69 18.71
CA VAL A 200 12.31 -0.71 19.57
C VAL A 200 13.79 -1.08 19.56
N SER A 201 14.65 -0.18 19.10
CA SER A 201 16.10 -0.32 19.30
C SER A 201 16.36 -0.20 20.79
N ILE A 202 16.80 -1.31 21.41
CA ILE A 202 17.27 -1.34 22.80
C ILE A 202 18.67 -0.75 22.84
#